data_a1f1e442fe995f3b44b8cd86e202f5b1
#
_entry.id   a1f1e442fe995f3b44b8cd86e202f5b1
#
_cell.length_a   1.000
_cell.length_b   1.000
_cell.length_c   1.000
_cell.angle_alpha   90.00
_cell.angle_beta   90.00
_cell.angle_gamma   90.00
#
_symmetry.space_group_name_H-M   'P 1'
#
loop_
_entity.id
_entity.type
_entity.pdbx_description
1 polymer ?
#
loop_
_entity_poly.entity_id
_entity_poly.type
_entity_poly.pdbx_seq_one_letter_code
_entity_poly.pdbx_strand_id
1 'polypeptide(L)'
;RGHAFAFNSQTGEKIWMRNLVAEENATVPIWGFSSSPEPHASEVLFHVGCQPTGSVLALSQANGETKWKVGRDEGAGYAPPLLIESKGGPQLICWGPNRIMGLPIGGGQAYWEVPYEVKYGVSITKPIYHEDIILVSGYWHGTRAILLGEKLGDAKILWSDEINLRGLMSQALYRKGICFLLDRSSGLSAFELKSGKILWRDQHQLTPSERNPQASIV
;
A
#
# COMPACT_ATOMS: atom_id res chain seq x y z
N ARG A 1 -7.90 -8.43 -18.52
CA ARG A 1 -7.72 -7.62 -17.30
C ARG A 1 -7.96 -8.51 -16.08
N GLY A 2 -7.11 -8.43 -15.03
CA GLY A 2 -7.24 -9.26 -13.83
C GLY A 2 -6.66 -10.68 -13.97
N HIS A 3 -5.82 -10.92 -14.95
CA HIS A 3 -5.08 -12.16 -15.07
C HIS A 3 -3.73 -12.06 -14.36
N ALA A 4 -3.41 -13.08 -13.57
CA ALA A 4 -2.10 -13.30 -13.00
C ALA A 4 -1.40 -14.42 -13.76
N PHE A 5 -0.10 -14.26 -13.99
CA PHE A 5 0.72 -15.24 -14.69
C PHE A 5 2.01 -15.51 -13.93
N ALA A 6 2.50 -16.72 -14.00
CA ALA A 6 3.88 -17.04 -13.66
C ALA A 6 4.60 -17.62 -14.87
N PHE A 7 5.85 -17.21 -15.02
CA PHE A 7 6.72 -17.67 -16.10
C PHE A 7 8.03 -18.19 -15.53
N ASN A 8 8.61 -19.17 -16.20
CA ASN A 8 9.96 -19.57 -15.94
C ASN A 8 10.91 -18.42 -16.34
N SER A 9 11.72 -17.94 -15.42
CA SER A 9 12.61 -16.79 -15.65
C SER A 9 13.73 -17.03 -16.65
N GLN A 10 14.07 -18.30 -16.93
CA GLN A 10 15.13 -18.66 -17.87
C GLN A 10 14.60 -18.96 -19.27
N THR A 11 13.42 -19.61 -19.35
CA THR A 11 12.87 -20.05 -20.64
C THR A 11 11.75 -19.15 -21.16
N GLY A 12 11.10 -18.37 -20.29
CA GLY A 12 9.91 -17.59 -20.62
C GLY A 12 8.64 -18.43 -20.75
N GLU A 13 8.71 -19.73 -20.50
CA GLU A 13 7.54 -20.60 -20.54
C GLU A 13 6.56 -20.28 -19.43
N LYS A 14 5.27 -20.27 -19.77
CA LYS A 14 4.22 -20.05 -18.81
C LYS A 14 4.07 -21.27 -17.89
N ILE A 15 4.24 -21.05 -16.58
CA ILE A 15 4.05 -22.07 -15.54
C ILE A 15 2.55 -22.21 -15.22
N TRP A 16 1.89 -21.10 -14.90
CA TRP A 16 0.45 -21.05 -14.63
C TRP A 16 -0.17 -19.72 -15.02
N MET A 17 -1.50 -19.69 -15.09
CA MET A 17 -2.33 -18.50 -15.29
C MET A 17 -3.61 -18.61 -14.46
N ARG A 18 -4.04 -17.51 -13.89
CA ARG A 18 -5.31 -17.37 -13.16
C ARG A 18 -6.08 -16.15 -13.67
N ASN A 19 -7.39 -16.27 -13.77
CA ASN A 19 -8.28 -15.13 -14.01
C ASN A 19 -8.93 -14.70 -12.68
N LEU A 20 -8.28 -13.80 -11.95
CA LEU A 20 -8.69 -13.42 -10.60
C LEU A 20 -10.07 -12.72 -10.57
N VAL A 21 -10.48 -12.08 -11.66
CA VAL A 21 -11.82 -11.49 -11.76
C VAL A 21 -12.90 -12.57 -11.78
N ALA A 22 -12.76 -13.57 -12.64
CA ALA A 22 -13.75 -14.63 -12.77
C ALA A 22 -13.72 -15.62 -11.60
N GLU A 23 -12.53 -15.94 -11.10
CA GLU A 23 -12.35 -17.01 -10.11
C GLU A 23 -12.51 -16.50 -8.67
N GLU A 24 -12.23 -15.23 -8.42
CA GLU A 24 -12.23 -14.64 -7.08
C GLU A 24 -13.32 -13.56 -6.90
N ASN A 25 -14.17 -13.39 -7.90
CA ASN A 25 -15.24 -12.37 -7.92
C ASN A 25 -14.72 -10.96 -7.61
N ALA A 26 -13.54 -10.63 -8.17
CA ALA A 26 -12.89 -9.37 -7.94
C ALA A 26 -13.42 -8.27 -8.85
N THR A 27 -13.65 -7.07 -8.28
CA THR A 27 -14.03 -5.89 -9.06
C THR A 27 -12.81 -5.23 -9.67
N VAL A 28 -12.81 -5.08 -11.00
CA VAL A 28 -11.71 -4.38 -11.68
C VAL A 28 -11.73 -2.89 -11.33
N PRO A 29 -10.65 -2.35 -10.73
CA PRO A 29 -10.55 -0.92 -10.48
C PRO A 29 -10.63 -0.09 -11.77
N ILE A 30 -11.00 1.19 -11.67
CA ILE A 30 -11.22 2.09 -12.82
C ILE A 30 -10.04 2.06 -13.80
N TRP A 31 -8.82 2.08 -13.30
CA TRP A 31 -7.58 2.03 -14.12
C TRP A 31 -6.96 0.63 -14.21
N GLY A 32 -7.68 -0.42 -13.78
CA GLY A 32 -7.22 -1.80 -13.79
C GLY A 32 -6.40 -2.16 -12.56
N PHE A 33 -6.00 -3.43 -12.44
CA PHE A 33 -5.08 -3.88 -11.39
C PHE A 33 -3.67 -3.44 -11.75
N SER A 34 -3.04 -2.65 -10.89
CA SER A 34 -1.67 -2.15 -11.08
C SER A 34 -0.79 -2.28 -9.83
N SER A 35 -1.36 -2.82 -8.74
CA SER A 35 -0.58 -3.18 -7.56
C SER A 35 0.48 -4.23 -7.93
N SER A 36 1.73 -4.00 -7.55
CA SER A 36 2.78 -5.00 -7.71
C SER A 36 2.53 -6.19 -6.78
N PRO A 37 2.70 -7.43 -7.26
CA PRO A 37 2.67 -8.60 -6.39
C PRO A 37 3.84 -8.56 -5.39
N GLU A 38 3.60 -9.03 -4.16
CA GLU A 38 4.63 -9.12 -3.12
C GLU A 38 4.99 -10.59 -2.87
N PRO A 39 6.22 -11.03 -3.12
CA PRO A 39 6.63 -12.40 -2.85
C PRO A 39 6.79 -12.62 -1.34
N HIS A 40 6.34 -13.78 -0.85
CA HIS A 40 6.49 -14.22 0.53
C HIS A 40 6.67 -15.73 0.61
N ALA A 41 7.84 -16.20 1.04
CA ALA A 41 8.17 -17.63 1.10
C ALA A 41 7.87 -18.36 -0.23
N SER A 42 6.96 -19.34 -0.22
CA SER A 42 6.51 -20.07 -1.42
C SER A 42 5.24 -19.47 -2.06
N GLU A 43 4.83 -18.31 -1.62
CA GLU A 43 3.60 -17.63 -2.01
C GLU A 43 3.89 -16.29 -2.71
N VAL A 44 2.90 -15.81 -3.43
CA VAL A 44 2.88 -14.45 -3.98
C VAL A 44 1.56 -13.78 -3.60
N LEU A 45 1.65 -12.58 -3.05
CA LEU A 45 0.52 -11.83 -2.50
C LEU A 45 0.05 -10.79 -3.53
N PHE A 46 -1.25 -10.77 -3.77
CA PHE A 46 -1.90 -9.83 -4.70
C PHE A 46 -2.94 -9.00 -3.96
N HIS A 47 -2.92 -7.68 -4.15
CA HIS A 47 -4.01 -6.81 -3.72
C HIS A 47 -5.09 -6.84 -4.80
N VAL A 48 -6.18 -7.58 -4.58
CA VAL A 48 -7.20 -7.90 -5.58
C VAL A 48 -8.58 -7.40 -5.20
N GLY A 49 -8.92 -7.38 -3.90
CA GLY A 49 -10.27 -7.04 -3.44
C GLY A 49 -11.29 -8.10 -3.85
N CYS A 50 -11.05 -9.35 -3.47
CA CYS A 50 -11.97 -10.47 -3.70
C CYS A 50 -13.28 -10.27 -2.93
N GLN A 51 -14.38 -10.68 -3.51
CA GLN A 51 -15.71 -10.60 -2.86
C GLN A 51 -16.16 -11.97 -2.35
N PRO A 52 -16.84 -12.06 -1.19
CA PRO A 52 -17.20 -10.98 -0.26
C PRO A 52 -16.05 -10.55 0.67
N THR A 53 -14.92 -11.26 0.66
CA THR A 53 -13.74 -10.99 1.51
C THR A 53 -12.47 -11.30 0.75
N GLY A 54 -11.35 -10.68 1.14
CA GLY A 54 -10.04 -10.94 0.58
C GLY A 54 -9.47 -9.74 -0.15
N SER A 55 -9.17 -8.65 0.59
CA SER A 55 -8.40 -7.52 0.03
C SER A 55 -7.08 -8.02 -0.54
N VAL A 56 -6.41 -8.94 0.16
CA VAL A 56 -5.20 -9.62 -0.29
C VAL A 56 -5.47 -11.10 -0.49
N LEU A 57 -4.97 -11.62 -1.61
CA LEU A 57 -5.01 -13.01 -2.03
C LEU A 57 -3.58 -13.54 -2.11
N ALA A 58 -3.32 -14.68 -1.49
CA ALA A 58 -2.06 -15.41 -1.61
C ALA A 58 -2.20 -16.60 -2.55
N LEU A 59 -1.33 -16.66 -3.54
CA LEU A 59 -1.22 -17.78 -4.48
C LEU A 59 0.11 -18.51 -4.30
N SER A 60 0.08 -19.82 -4.50
CA SER A 60 1.29 -20.63 -4.61
C SER A 60 2.15 -20.15 -5.80
N GLN A 61 3.42 -19.90 -5.58
CA GLN A 61 4.36 -19.58 -6.67
C GLN A 61 4.49 -20.74 -7.65
N ALA A 62 4.40 -21.97 -7.19
CA ALA A 62 4.63 -23.16 -8.00
C ALA A 62 3.49 -23.46 -8.98
N ASN A 63 2.23 -23.27 -8.59
CA ASN A 63 1.08 -23.75 -9.39
C ASN A 63 -0.11 -22.77 -9.43
N GLY A 64 -0.01 -21.60 -8.77
CA GLY A 64 -1.06 -20.58 -8.76
C GLY A 64 -2.29 -20.92 -7.91
N GLU A 65 -2.28 -21.99 -7.13
CA GLU A 65 -3.39 -22.32 -6.23
C GLU A 65 -3.57 -21.27 -5.14
N THR A 66 -4.81 -20.94 -4.81
CA THR A 66 -5.14 -20.06 -3.69
C THR A 66 -4.76 -20.74 -2.36
N LYS A 67 -3.91 -20.10 -1.59
CA LYS A 67 -3.49 -20.54 -0.26
C LYS A 67 -4.38 -19.96 0.83
N TRP A 68 -4.58 -18.64 0.79
CA TRP A 68 -5.43 -17.93 1.74
C TRP A 68 -5.88 -16.58 1.18
N LYS A 69 -6.87 -15.98 1.85
CA LYS A 69 -7.38 -14.64 1.60
C LYS A 69 -7.53 -13.91 2.92
N VAL A 70 -7.30 -12.60 2.92
CA VAL A 70 -7.41 -11.79 4.14
C VAL A 70 -7.84 -10.36 3.82
N GLY A 71 -8.47 -9.70 4.80
CA GLY A 71 -8.99 -8.34 4.67
C GLY A 71 -10.39 -8.27 4.09
N ARG A 72 -11.00 -7.10 4.21
CA ARG A 72 -12.42 -6.89 3.86
C ARG A 72 -12.72 -5.54 3.22
N ASP A 73 -11.86 -5.04 2.35
CA ASP A 73 -12.21 -3.84 1.60
C ASP A 73 -13.07 -4.19 0.38
N GLU A 74 -13.90 -3.25 -0.09
CA GLU A 74 -14.88 -3.49 -1.15
C GLU A 74 -14.27 -3.64 -2.54
N GLY A 75 -12.99 -3.35 -2.68
CA GLY A 75 -12.26 -3.48 -3.93
C GLY A 75 -10.77 -3.42 -3.72
N ALA A 76 -10.02 -3.47 -4.81
CA ALA A 76 -8.59 -3.25 -4.78
C ALA A 76 -8.27 -1.76 -4.86
N GLY A 77 -7.28 -1.32 -4.08
CA GLY A 77 -6.51 -0.12 -4.38
C GLY A 77 -5.41 -0.41 -5.39
N TYR A 78 -4.44 0.48 -5.46
CA TYR A 78 -3.29 0.37 -6.37
C TYR A 78 -1.98 0.18 -5.61
N ALA A 79 -1.99 0.40 -4.29
CA ALA A 79 -0.85 0.21 -3.43
C ALA A 79 -0.49 -1.27 -3.28
N PRO A 80 0.78 -1.65 -3.45
CA PRO A 80 1.24 -2.99 -3.10
C PRO A 80 1.08 -3.23 -1.59
N PRO A 81 0.75 -4.45 -1.17
CA PRO A 81 0.81 -4.81 0.24
C PRO A 81 2.25 -4.74 0.75
N LEU A 82 2.44 -4.48 2.04
CA LEU A 82 3.74 -4.35 2.67
C LEU A 82 3.85 -5.36 3.82
N LEU A 83 4.80 -6.29 3.72
CA LEU A 83 5.17 -7.17 4.83
C LEU A 83 6.09 -6.43 5.79
N ILE A 84 5.82 -6.52 7.08
CA ILE A 84 6.63 -5.91 8.14
C ILE A 84 6.85 -6.86 9.30
N GLU A 85 7.98 -6.68 9.99
CA GLU A 85 8.24 -7.19 11.32
C GLU A 85 8.05 -6.03 12.31
N SER A 86 6.93 -6.03 13.01
CA SER A 86 6.65 -5.05 14.07
C SER A 86 7.01 -5.62 15.44
N LYS A 87 7.04 -4.79 16.47
CA LYS A 87 7.26 -5.24 17.86
C LYS A 87 6.22 -6.28 18.30
N GLY A 88 4.99 -6.15 17.83
CA GLY A 88 3.93 -7.12 18.12
C GLY A 88 4.08 -8.44 17.34
N GLY A 89 4.93 -8.48 16.31
CA GLY A 89 5.14 -9.62 15.42
C GLY A 89 4.93 -9.29 13.94
N PRO A 90 5.05 -10.31 13.08
CA PRO A 90 4.88 -10.14 11.63
C PRO A 90 3.44 -9.81 11.27
N GLN A 91 3.27 -8.89 10.34
CA GLN A 91 1.97 -8.54 9.79
C GLN A 91 2.07 -8.00 8.37
N LEU A 92 0.94 -8.05 7.67
CA LEU A 92 0.78 -7.53 6.33
C LEU A 92 -0.01 -6.22 6.38
N ILE A 93 0.58 -5.15 5.88
CA ILE A 93 -0.10 -3.85 5.77
C ILE A 93 -0.76 -3.76 4.39
N CYS A 94 -2.06 -3.53 4.37
CA CYS A 94 -2.82 -3.30 3.15
C CYS A 94 -3.50 -1.93 3.21
N TRP A 95 -3.22 -1.09 2.24
CA TRP A 95 -3.94 0.18 2.07
C TRP A 95 -4.92 0.04 0.90
N GLY A 96 -6.17 -0.22 1.25
CA GLY A 96 -7.28 -0.35 0.32
C GLY A 96 -7.97 0.97 -0.01
N PRO A 97 -9.09 0.92 -0.76
CA PRO A 97 -9.90 2.08 -1.10
C PRO A 97 -10.52 2.82 0.10
N ASN A 98 -10.89 2.10 1.15
CA ASN A 98 -11.65 2.66 2.27
C ASN A 98 -10.91 2.65 3.60
N ARG A 99 -9.80 1.92 3.70
CA ARG A 99 -9.10 1.73 4.97
C ARG A 99 -7.65 1.29 4.81
N ILE A 100 -6.90 1.47 5.88
CA ILE A 100 -5.59 0.89 6.08
C ILE A 100 -5.75 -0.24 7.08
N MET A 101 -5.18 -1.41 6.81
CA MET A 101 -5.35 -2.61 7.61
C MET A 101 -4.01 -3.23 7.98
N GLY A 102 -3.89 -3.71 9.22
CA GLY A 102 -2.89 -4.66 9.64
C GLY A 102 -3.48 -6.05 9.65
N LEU A 103 -2.98 -6.95 8.84
CA LEU A 103 -3.56 -8.23 8.52
C LEU A 103 -2.65 -9.39 8.93
N PRO A 104 -3.22 -10.53 9.36
CA PRO A 104 -2.44 -11.75 9.59
C PRO A 104 -1.93 -12.32 8.26
N ILE A 105 -0.72 -12.84 8.28
CA ILE A 105 -0.17 -13.69 7.22
C ILE A 105 -0.78 -15.07 7.39
N GLY A 106 -1.31 -15.65 6.30
CA GLY A 106 -1.96 -16.97 6.36
C GLY A 106 -3.48 -16.91 6.49
N GLY A 107 -4.09 -15.72 6.52
CA GLY A 107 -5.54 -15.56 6.63
C GLY A 107 -6.02 -15.26 8.06
N GLY A 108 -7.32 -14.98 8.21
CA GLY A 108 -7.93 -14.65 9.48
C GLY A 108 -8.55 -13.25 9.53
N GLN A 109 -8.82 -12.76 10.73
CA GLN A 109 -9.37 -11.43 10.94
C GLN A 109 -8.24 -10.38 11.00
N ALA A 110 -8.53 -9.17 10.53
CA ALA A 110 -7.61 -8.05 10.67
C ALA A 110 -7.25 -7.82 12.15
N TYR A 111 -5.99 -7.56 12.41
CA TYR A 111 -5.52 -7.18 13.74
C TYR A 111 -6.03 -5.79 14.12
N TRP A 112 -6.01 -4.87 13.14
CA TRP A 112 -6.50 -3.50 13.27
C TRP A 112 -6.91 -2.93 11.92
N GLU A 113 -7.75 -1.91 11.96
CA GLU A 113 -8.19 -1.15 10.80
C GLU A 113 -8.26 0.33 11.16
N VAL A 114 -7.82 1.18 10.24
CA VAL A 114 -7.94 2.64 10.32
C VAL A 114 -8.74 3.10 9.09
N PRO A 115 -9.91 3.73 9.27
CA PRO A 115 -10.68 4.29 8.16
C PRO A 115 -9.86 5.32 7.39
N TYR A 116 -9.79 5.17 6.08
CA TYR A 116 -9.14 6.10 5.16
C TYR A 116 -9.76 5.92 3.78
N GLU A 117 -10.92 6.52 3.57
CA GLU A 117 -11.58 6.49 2.27
C GLU A 117 -10.79 7.29 1.26
N VAL A 118 -10.54 6.71 0.09
CA VAL A 118 -9.80 7.36 -0.99
C VAL A 118 -10.70 7.55 -2.19
N LYS A 119 -10.85 8.79 -2.62
CA LYS A 119 -11.64 9.13 -3.80
C LYS A 119 -11.19 8.29 -5.00
N TYR A 120 -12.12 7.65 -5.69
CA TYR A 120 -11.89 6.73 -6.79
C TYR A 120 -11.05 5.47 -6.42
N GLY A 121 -10.89 5.16 -5.15
CA GLY A 121 -10.10 4.00 -4.70
C GLY A 121 -8.59 4.12 -4.95
N VAL A 122 -8.06 5.32 -5.18
CA VAL A 122 -6.65 5.52 -5.60
C VAL A 122 -5.66 5.57 -4.42
N SER A 123 -5.61 4.51 -3.64
CA SER A 123 -4.48 4.22 -2.74
C SER A 123 -3.31 3.73 -3.61
N ILE A 124 -2.31 4.56 -3.89
CA ILE A 124 -1.34 4.28 -4.97
C ILE A 124 0.02 3.84 -4.44
N THR A 125 0.61 4.62 -3.55
CA THR A 125 1.98 4.37 -3.10
C THR A 125 2.04 3.26 -2.07
N LYS A 126 3.07 2.43 -2.12
CA LYS A 126 3.30 1.42 -1.08
C LYS A 126 3.45 2.14 0.27
N PRO A 127 2.76 1.70 1.33
CA PRO A 127 3.02 2.21 2.69
C PRO A 127 4.50 2.07 3.05
N ILE A 128 5.04 2.98 3.85
CA ILE A 128 6.38 2.82 4.43
C ILE A 128 6.28 2.51 5.91
N TYR A 129 7.22 1.74 6.42
CA TYR A 129 7.32 1.36 7.82
C TYR A 129 8.70 1.66 8.38
N HIS A 130 8.76 2.54 9.37
CA HIS A 130 9.97 2.87 10.11
C HIS A 130 9.63 3.29 11.53
N GLU A 131 10.44 2.93 12.49
CA GLU A 131 10.30 3.31 13.91
C GLU A 131 8.91 2.97 14.50
N ASP A 132 8.38 1.81 14.15
CA ASP A 132 7.02 1.35 14.49
C ASP A 132 5.88 2.23 13.93
N ILE A 133 6.16 3.06 12.95
CA ILE A 133 5.19 3.95 12.31
C ILE A 133 4.95 3.51 10.87
N ILE A 134 3.67 3.28 10.52
CA ILE A 134 3.21 3.15 9.14
C ILE A 134 2.86 4.54 8.64
N LEU A 135 3.43 4.93 7.50
CA LEU A 135 3.07 6.17 6.81
C LEU A 135 2.40 5.86 5.48
N VAL A 136 1.25 6.46 5.25
CA VAL A 136 0.56 6.48 3.96
C VAL A 136 0.30 7.92 3.54
N SER A 137 0.36 8.20 2.25
CA SER A 137 0.12 9.53 1.73
C SER A 137 -0.70 9.49 0.45
N GLY A 138 -1.86 10.11 0.46
CA GLY A 138 -2.81 10.14 -0.63
C GLY A 138 -3.03 11.53 -1.21
N TYR A 139 -3.39 11.57 -2.48
CA TYR A 139 -3.56 12.79 -3.26
C TYR A 139 -4.65 13.72 -2.72
N TRP A 140 -5.80 13.18 -2.28
CA TRP A 140 -6.93 13.99 -1.81
C TRP A 140 -7.00 14.13 -0.30
N HIS A 141 -6.62 13.09 0.44
CA HIS A 141 -6.86 12.97 1.88
C HIS A 141 -5.58 13.03 2.71
N GLY A 142 -4.47 13.43 2.06
CA GLY A 142 -3.24 13.77 2.75
C GLY A 142 -2.46 12.58 3.29
N THR A 143 -1.69 12.85 4.31
CA THR A 143 -0.76 11.88 4.92
C THR A 143 -1.25 11.48 6.30
N ARG A 144 -1.15 10.19 6.62
CA ARG A 144 -1.40 9.64 7.96
C ARG A 144 -0.21 8.83 8.43
N ALA A 145 0.14 9.03 9.68
CA ALA A 145 1.08 8.20 10.42
C ALA A 145 0.30 7.38 11.46
N ILE A 146 0.51 6.08 11.46
CA ILE A 146 -0.12 5.12 12.37
C ILE A 146 0.99 4.49 13.20
N LEU A 147 0.96 4.70 14.52
CA LEU A 147 1.89 4.09 15.46
C LEU A 147 1.40 2.69 15.82
N LEU A 148 2.26 1.71 15.66
CA LEU A 148 2.05 0.34 16.12
C LEU A 148 2.61 0.15 17.52
N GLY A 149 1.89 -0.59 18.37
CA GLY A 149 2.31 -0.87 19.73
C GLY A 149 3.00 -2.23 19.89
N GLU A 150 3.05 -2.70 21.14
CA GLU A 150 3.73 -3.93 21.53
C GLU A 150 2.94 -5.20 21.15
N LYS A 151 1.65 -5.08 20.81
CA LYS A 151 0.78 -6.18 20.38
C LYS A 151 0.27 -5.96 18.97
N LEU A 152 0.01 -7.03 18.23
CA LEU A 152 -0.48 -6.98 16.84
C LEU A 152 -1.76 -6.15 16.65
N GLY A 153 -2.64 -6.09 17.65
CA GLY A 153 -3.85 -5.27 17.62
C GLY A 153 -3.66 -3.80 17.99
N ASP A 154 -2.50 -3.42 18.50
CA ASP A 154 -2.24 -2.08 18.99
C ASP A 154 -1.83 -1.16 17.83
N ALA A 155 -2.78 -0.39 17.32
CA ALA A 155 -2.54 0.61 16.29
C ALA A 155 -3.35 1.86 16.58
N LYS A 156 -2.72 3.03 16.46
CA LYS A 156 -3.38 4.32 16.62
C LYS A 156 -2.87 5.36 15.65
N ILE A 157 -3.74 6.26 15.20
CA ILE A 157 -3.31 7.42 14.42
C ILE A 157 -2.41 8.27 15.34
N LEU A 158 -1.16 8.45 14.93
CA LEU A 158 -0.18 9.30 15.61
C LEU A 158 -0.41 10.76 15.22
N TRP A 159 -0.57 11.02 13.93
CA TRP A 159 -0.93 12.30 13.35
C TRP A 159 -1.54 12.14 11.95
N SER A 160 -2.22 13.18 11.48
CA SER A 160 -2.72 13.30 10.10
C SER A 160 -2.54 14.73 9.61
N ASP A 161 -2.20 14.90 8.34
CA ASP A 161 -2.20 16.19 7.65
C ASP A 161 -2.88 16.05 6.28
N GLU A 162 -4.09 16.57 6.18
CA GLU A 162 -4.91 16.48 4.97
C GLU A 162 -4.75 17.69 4.03
N ILE A 163 -3.98 18.69 4.45
CA ILE A 163 -3.86 19.96 3.74
C ILE A 163 -2.45 20.17 3.17
N ASN A 164 -1.45 19.95 4.00
CA ASN A 164 -0.08 20.36 3.72
C ASN A 164 0.82 19.23 3.21
N LEU A 165 0.48 17.98 3.49
CA LEU A 165 1.23 16.79 3.08
C LEU A 165 0.33 15.88 2.26
N ARG A 166 0.18 16.17 0.98
CA ARG A 166 -0.65 15.41 0.04
C ARG A 166 0.22 14.84 -1.06
N GLY A 167 0.63 13.59 -0.86
CA GLY A 167 1.49 12.89 -1.80
C GLY A 167 0.88 12.73 -3.18
N LEU A 168 1.73 12.75 -4.18
CA LEU A 168 1.39 12.35 -5.53
C LEU A 168 1.46 10.82 -5.68
N MET A 169 1.92 10.37 -6.82
CA MET A 169 2.04 8.94 -7.15
C MET A 169 3.45 8.41 -6.86
N SER A 170 4.33 9.27 -6.34
CA SER A 170 5.70 8.92 -5.99
C SER A 170 5.80 8.38 -4.57
N GLN A 171 6.58 7.32 -4.42
CA GLN A 171 6.87 6.73 -3.11
C GLN A 171 7.56 7.75 -2.20
N ALA A 172 7.05 7.91 -0.98
CA ALA A 172 7.76 8.67 0.04
C ALA A 172 9.05 7.94 0.47
N LEU A 173 10.10 8.67 0.74
CA LEU A 173 11.35 8.13 1.28
C LEU A 173 11.50 8.50 2.76
N TYR A 174 12.15 7.61 3.48
CA TYR A 174 12.54 7.83 4.86
C TYR A 174 14.06 7.80 5.04
N ARG A 175 14.59 8.73 5.81
CA ARG A 175 15.99 8.73 6.22
C ARG A 175 16.17 9.38 7.60
N LYS A 176 16.62 8.61 8.58
CA LYS A 176 16.99 9.11 9.92
C LYS A 176 15.93 10.03 10.56
N GLY A 177 14.68 9.57 10.64
CA GLY A 177 13.56 10.31 11.24
C GLY A 177 12.88 11.31 10.32
N ILE A 178 13.41 11.58 9.14
CA ILE A 178 12.88 12.53 8.17
C ILE A 178 12.25 11.77 6.99
N CYS A 179 11.07 12.19 6.59
CA CYS A 179 10.40 11.73 5.37
C CYS A 179 10.51 12.80 4.28
N PHE A 180 10.65 12.32 3.05
CA PHE A 180 10.64 13.15 1.84
C PHE A 180 9.46 12.73 0.98
N LEU A 181 8.65 13.68 0.58
CA LEU A 181 7.40 13.46 -0.16
C LEU A 181 7.29 14.45 -1.30
N LEU A 182 6.97 13.97 -2.49
CA LEU A 182 6.54 14.85 -3.56
C LEU A 182 5.08 15.24 -3.31
N ASP A 183 4.87 16.45 -2.80
CA ASP A 183 3.55 17.01 -2.52
C ASP A 183 2.91 17.54 -3.79
N ARG A 184 1.60 17.39 -3.91
CA ARG A 184 0.84 17.83 -5.09
C ARG A 184 0.81 19.35 -5.33
N SER A 185 1.13 20.14 -4.30
CA SER A 185 0.94 21.62 -4.33
C SER A 185 2.22 22.38 -4.03
N SER A 186 3.23 21.77 -3.46
CA SER A 186 4.41 22.44 -2.91
C SER A 186 5.74 21.86 -3.40
N GLY A 187 5.66 20.88 -4.32
CA GLY A 187 6.85 20.20 -4.80
C GLY A 187 7.42 19.23 -3.75
N LEU A 188 8.73 19.10 -3.70
CA LEU A 188 9.39 18.23 -2.73
C LEU A 188 9.30 18.82 -1.32
N SER A 189 8.82 18.04 -0.37
CA SER A 189 8.67 18.43 1.02
C SER A 189 9.43 17.48 1.94
N ALA A 190 10.10 17.99 2.95
CA ALA A 190 10.70 17.20 4.02
C ALA A 190 9.97 17.47 5.34
N PHE A 191 9.70 16.40 6.10
CA PHE A 191 8.98 16.47 7.37
C PHE A 191 9.45 15.38 8.33
N GLU A 192 9.25 15.60 9.62
CA GLU A 192 9.56 14.62 10.65
C GLU A 192 8.53 13.47 10.64
N LEU A 193 8.97 12.21 10.64
CA LEU A 193 8.08 11.05 10.67
C LEU A 193 7.18 11.04 11.91
N LYS A 194 7.72 11.35 13.08
CA LYS A 194 7.00 11.25 14.37
C LYS A 194 5.97 12.33 14.60
N SER A 195 6.15 13.50 14.04
CA SER A 195 5.31 14.66 14.33
C SER A 195 4.53 15.19 13.12
N GLY A 196 4.92 14.82 11.92
CA GLY A 196 4.43 15.44 10.68
C GLY A 196 4.92 16.89 10.48
N LYS A 197 5.77 17.41 11.38
CA LYS A 197 6.29 18.78 11.29
C LYS A 197 7.10 18.96 10.02
N ILE A 198 6.65 19.88 9.17
CA ILE A 198 7.34 20.22 7.94
C ILE A 198 8.62 21.00 8.28
N LEU A 199 9.73 20.51 7.73
CA LEU A 199 11.06 21.12 7.91
C LEU A 199 11.34 22.13 6.78
N TRP A 200 11.03 21.76 5.55
CA TRP A 200 11.17 22.62 4.38
C TRP A 200 10.32 22.11 3.21
N ARG A 201 10.15 22.98 2.21
CA ARG A 201 9.53 22.71 0.90
C ARG A 201 10.36 23.38 -0.19
N ASP A 202 10.47 22.73 -1.35
CA ASP A 202 11.20 23.32 -2.48
C ASP A 202 10.39 24.38 -3.25
N GLN A 203 9.07 24.45 -3.03
CA GLN A 203 8.15 25.36 -3.68
C GLN A 203 8.30 25.38 -5.22
N HIS A 204 8.49 24.19 -5.79
CA HIS A 204 8.72 23.97 -7.23
C HIS A 204 10.01 24.59 -7.80
N GLN A 205 11.04 24.79 -6.99
CA GLN A 205 12.36 25.18 -7.49
C GLN A 205 13.11 24.00 -8.11
N LEU A 206 12.91 22.78 -7.55
CA LEU A 206 13.50 21.54 -8.05
C LEU A 206 12.54 20.72 -8.89
N THR A 207 11.25 20.86 -8.64
CA THR A 207 10.19 20.11 -9.31
C THR A 207 9.27 21.02 -10.09
N PRO A 208 8.78 20.60 -11.27
CA PRO A 208 7.84 21.43 -12.06
C PRO A 208 6.58 21.78 -11.28
N SER A 209 6.06 23.00 -11.47
CA SER A 209 4.77 23.43 -10.91
C SER A 209 3.57 22.96 -11.73
N GLU A 210 3.72 21.90 -12.49
CA GLU A 210 2.69 21.33 -13.34
C GLU A 210 1.67 20.52 -12.51
N ARG A 211 0.52 20.29 -13.11
CA ARG A 211 -0.47 19.39 -12.52
C ARG A 211 0.07 17.96 -12.56
N ASN A 212 0.23 17.35 -11.38
CA ASN A 212 0.75 16.00 -11.20
C ASN A 212 2.17 15.81 -11.77
N PRO A 213 3.17 16.58 -11.33
CA PRO A 213 4.54 16.32 -11.73
C PRO A 213 4.90 14.87 -11.32
N GLN A 214 5.45 14.12 -12.27
CA GLN A 214 5.86 12.75 -12.03
C GLN A 214 7.36 12.69 -11.87
N ALA A 215 7.80 12.26 -10.71
CA ALA A 215 9.21 12.04 -10.40
C ALA A 215 9.34 10.89 -9.41
N SER A 216 10.40 10.12 -9.55
CA SER A 216 10.82 9.17 -8.50
C SER A 216 11.84 9.85 -7.60
N ILE A 217 11.70 9.67 -6.30
CA ILE A 217 12.69 10.11 -5.31
C ILE A 217 13.56 8.89 -5.01
N VAL A 218 14.87 9.03 -5.08
CA VAL A 218 15.85 7.97 -4.83
C VAL A 218 16.93 8.42 -3.88
#